data_34f2ba99c0640a5758f4a57a28644374
#
_entry.id   34f2ba99c0640a5758f4a57a28644374
#
_cell.length_a   1.000
_cell.length_b   1.000
_cell.length_c   1.000
_cell.angle_alpha   90.00
_cell.angle_beta   90.00
_cell.angle_gamma   90.00
#
_symmetry.space_group_name_H-M   'P 1'
#
loop_
_entity.id
_entity.type
_entity.pdbx_description
1 polymer ?
#
loop_
_entity_poly.entity_id
_entity_poly.type
_entity_poly.pdbx_seq_one_letter_code
_entity_poly.pdbx_strand_id
1 'polypeptide(L)'
;YDWPLADIAAVGDSIYVSFYKGLGGLGGAILAGPDDVIAEARLWQARHCGPLWTAFPFVISATDGLHRYLPQMPAFHARALSLATALGRIPGVAIVPDAPHCNAFQIYLPADIAALETAHLELACSSSVWLFGRFVSTALPKLTMTEISIGTAAESLGNEEVVSLVVRLMEMAAAVP
;
A
#
# COMPACT_ATOMS: atom_id res chain seq x y z
N TYR A 1 15.00 -5.25 2.40
CA TYR A 1 16.03 -5.10 3.44
C TYR A 1 17.06 -6.22 3.27
N ASP A 2 18.34 -5.88 3.37
CA ASP A 2 19.45 -6.84 3.33
C ASP A 2 19.69 -7.53 4.71
N TRP A 3 18.68 -7.48 5.57
CA TRP A 3 18.72 -8.05 6.91
C TRP A 3 17.95 -9.37 6.94
N PRO A 4 18.48 -10.40 7.61
CA PRO A 4 17.76 -11.64 7.86
C PRO A 4 16.43 -11.35 8.58
N LEU A 5 15.35 -12.02 8.18
CA LEU A 5 14.03 -11.83 8.81
C LEU A 5 14.07 -12.13 10.33
N ALA A 6 14.94 -13.06 10.75
CA ALA A 6 15.14 -13.37 12.16
C ALA A 6 15.68 -12.18 12.96
N ASP A 7 16.59 -11.39 12.39
CA ASP A 7 17.17 -10.21 13.06
C ASP A 7 16.13 -9.09 13.16
N ILE A 8 15.30 -8.92 12.11
CA ILE A 8 14.16 -7.98 12.14
C ILE A 8 13.17 -8.42 13.21
N ALA A 9 12.88 -9.71 13.31
CA ALA A 9 11.99 -10.28 14.29
C ALA A 9 12.51 -10.09 15.73
N ALA A 10 13.81 -10.17 15.94
CA ALA A 10 14.44 -10.03 17.25
C ALA A 10 14.44 -8.60 17.81
N VAL A 11 14.04 -7.59 17.04
CA VAL A 11 13.93 -6.19 17.50
C VAL A 11 12.75 -5.98 18.45
N GLY A 12 11.71 -6.82 18.36
CA GLY A 12 10.51 -6.74 19.19
C GLY A 12 10.29 -8.00 20.02
N ASP A 13 9.57 -7.87 21.13
CA ASP A 13 9.19 -9.01 21.99
C ASP A 13 8.13 -9.89 21.31
N SER A 14 7.35 -9.33 20.38
CA SER A 14 6.36 -10.06 19.59
C SER A 14 6.17 -9.39 18.23
N ILE A 15 5.67 -10.14 17.24
CA ILE A 15 5.45 -9.66 15.89
C ILE A 15 4.00 -9.93 15.49
N TYR A 16 3.39 -8.91 14.95
CA TYR A 16 2.07 -8.99 14.34
C TYR A 16 2.20 -8.88 12.80
N VAL A 17 1.61 -9.83 12.08
CA VAL A 17 1.56 -9.81 10.61
C VAL A 17 0.11 -9.92 10.14
N SER A 18 -0.37 -8.94 9.39
CA SER A 18 -1.69 -8.96 8.76
C SER A 18 -1.64 -9.61 7.39
N PHE A 19 -2.62 -10.50 7.10
CA PHE A 19 -2.72 -11.20 5.82
C PHE A 19 -3.59 -10.46 4.80
N TYR A 20 -4.44 -9.55 5.22
CA TYR A 20 -5.43 -8.84 4.38
C TYR A 20 -4.89 -7.57 3.69
N LYS A 21 -3.59 -7.30 3.81
CA LYS A 21 -2.91 -6.18 3.13
C LYS A 21 -2.16 -6.70 1.90
N GLY A 22 -0.87 -6.48 1.80
CA GLY A 22 -0.05 -6.89 0.66
C GLY A 22 -0.06 -8.38 0.34
N LEU A 23 -0.49 -9.23 1.26
CA LEU A 23 -0.66 -10.67 1.04
C LEU A 23 -2.04 -11.05 0.50
N GLY A 24 -2.96 -10.11 0.32
CA GLY A 24 -4.24 -10.32 -0.37
C GLY A 24 -5.23 -11.28 0.31
N GLY A 25 -5.02 -11.62 1.57
CA GLY A 25 -5.94 -12.47 2.33
C GLY A 25 -7.28 -11.78 2.61
N LEU A 26 -8.35 -12.55 2.76
CA LEU A 26 -9.68 -12.04 3.10
C LEU A 26 -9.72 -11.31 4.45
N GLY A 27 -8.85 -11.68 5.37
CA GLY A 27 -8.77 -11.12 6.72
C GLY A 27 -7.79 -11.90 7.57
N GLY A 28 -7.72 -11.53 8.85
CA GLY A 28 -6.89 -12.22 9.83
C GLY A 28 -5.46 -11.70 9.92
N ALA A 29 -4.86 -12.07 11.04
CA ALA A 29 -3.47 -11.76 11.35
C ALA A 29 -2.88 -12.88 12.19
N ILE A 30 -1.56 -12.98 12.20
CA ILE A 30 -0.83 -13.84 13.10
C ILE A 30 -0.06 -12.99 14.11
N LEU A 31 -0.05 -13.43 15.37
CA LEU A 31 0.86 -12.97 16.39
C LEU A 31 1.89 -14.07 16.66
N ALA A 32 3.16 -13.72 16.57
CA ALA A 32 4.28 -14.60 16.91
C ALA A 32 5.10 -13.98 18.02
N GLY A 33 5.59 -14.79 18.95
CA GLY A 33 6.38 -14.35 20.09
C GLY A 33 6.70 -15.50 21.04
N PRO A 34 7.27 -15.23 22.22
CA PRO A 34 7.52 -16.22 23.27
C PRO A 34 6.26 -16.96 23.70
N ASP A 35 6.41 -18.20 24.16
CA ASP A 35 5.29 -19.08 24.50
C ASP A 35 4.36 -18.50 25.58
N ASP A 36 4.91 -17.83 26.58
CA ASP A 36 4.16 -17.17 27.66
C ASP A 36 3.31 -16.00 27.13
N VAL A 37 3.86 -15.17 26.24
CA VAL A 37 3.14 -14.08 25.58
C VAL A 37 2.00 -14.63 24.72
N ILE A 38 2.26 -15.69 23.95
CA ILE A 38 1.24 -16.31 23.10
C ILE A 38 0.14 -17.01 23.92
N ALA A 39 0.51 -17.65 25.03
CA ALA A 39 -0.46 -18.26 25.95
C ALA A 39 -1.41 -17.21 26.54
N GLU A 40 -0.88 -16.08 27.00
CA GLU A 40 -1.67 -14.97 27.51
C GLU A 40 -2.54 -14.34 26.41
N ALA A 41 -1.98 -14.11 25.24
CA ALA A 41 -2.72 -13.57 24.09
C ALA A 41 -3.91 -14.44 23.70
N ARG A 42 -3.78 -15.76 23.73
CA ARG A 42 -4.88 -16.71 23.49
C ARG A 42 -5.99 -16.58 24.54
N LEU A 43 -5.63 -16.37 25.82
CA LEU A 43 -6.59 -16.17 26.89
C LEU A 43 -7.39 -14.87 26.67
N TRP A 44 -6.69 -13.78 26.29
CA TRP A 44 -7.34 -12.51 25.97
C TRP A 44 -8.18 -12.60 24.70
N GLN A 45 -7.71 -13.30 23.68
CA GLN A 45 -8.51 -13.56 22.48
C GLN A 45 -9.83 -14.23 22.83
N ALA A 46 -9.81 -15.26 23.66
CA ALA A 46 -11.04 -15.93 24.11
C ALA A 46 -11.97 -15.01 24.90
N ARG A 47 -11.42 -14.19 25.81
CA ARG A 47 -12.19 -13.23 26.63
C ARG A 47 -12.88 -12.16 25.80
N HIS A 48 -12.29 -11.75 24.69
CA HIS A 48 -12.82 -10.75 23.76
C HIS A 48 -13.59 -11.35 22.57
N CYS A 49 -14.06 -12.58 22.70
CA CYS A 49 -14.81 -13.28 21.63
C CYS A 49 -14.07 -13.33 20.29
N GLY A 50 -12.73 -13.34 20.33
CA GLY A 50 -11.89 -13.36 19.13
C GLY A 50 -11.82 -14.67 18.34
N PRO A 51 -12.04 -15.88 18.94
CA PRO A 51 -12.05 -17.12 18.18
C PRO A 51 -13.26 -17.18 17.25
N LEU A 52 -12.99 -17.37 15.97
CA LEU A 52 -14.02 -17.61 14.96
C LEU A 52 -14.25 -19.11 14.80
N TRP A 53 -15.50 -19.58 14.92
CA TRP A 53 -15.89 -20.99 14.73
C TRP A 53 -15.57 -21.49 13.33
N THR A 54 -15.65 -20.63 12.32
CA THR A 54 -15.37 -20.92 10.92
C THR A 54 -14.22 -20.10 10.40
N ALA A 55 -13.03 -20.25 11.02
CA ALA A 55 -11.83 -19.50 10.60
C ALA A 55 -11.17 -20.05 9.32
N PHE A 56 -11.56 -21.25 8.85
CA PHE A 56 -10.89 -21.91 7.73
C PHE A 56 -10.84 -21.13 6.41
N PRO A 57 -11.85 -20.32 6.00
CA PRO A 57 -11.74 -19.52 4.78
C PRO A 57 -10.63 -18.47 4.87
N PHE A 58 -10.46 -17.87 6.04
CA PHE A 58 -9.39 -16.90 6.31
C PHE A 58 -8.01 -17.57 6.28
N VAL A 59 -7.90 -18.77 6.86
CA VAL A 59 -6.65 -19.56 6.86
C VAL A 59 -6.28 -19.97 5.44
N ILE A 60 -7.22 -20.50 4.65
CA ILE A 60 -6.97 -20.87 3.26
C ILE A 60 -6.55 -19.66 2.44
N SER A 61 -7.27 -18.53 2.57
CA SER A 61 -6.95 -17.30 1.86
C SER A 61 -5.60 -16.75 2.25
N ALA A 62 -5.25 -16.76 3.54
CA ALA A 62 -3.94 -16.32 4.02
C ALA A 62 -2.80 -17.21 3.50
N THR A 63 -3.02 -18.53 3.47
CA THR A 63 -2.05 -19.50 2.95
C THR A 63 -1.83 -19.33 1.45
N ASP A 64 -2.90 -19.17 0.68
CA ASP A 64 -2.81 -18.85 -0.77
C ASP A 64 -2.04 -17.54 -1.00
N GLY A 65 -2.36 -16.52 -0.23
CA GLY A 65 -1.68 -15.21 -0.29
C GLY A 65 -0.19 -15.30 0.01
N LEU A 66 0.19 -16.05 1.04
CA LEU A 66 1.61 -16.29 1.36
C LEU A 66 2.35 -16.98 0.19
N HIS A 67 1.76 -18.02 -0.38
CA HIS A 67 2.41 -18.74 -1.49
C HIS A 67 2.45 -17.93 -2.78
N ARG A 68 1.43 -17.12 -3.05
CA ARG A 68 1.28 -16.35 -4.29
C ARG A 68 2.04 -15.03 -4.27
N TYR A 69 1.89 -14.23 -3.21
CA TYR A 69 2.35 -12.85 -3.19
C TYR A 69 3.68 -12.64 -2.46
N LEU A 70 3.98 -13.42 -1.41
CA LEU A 70 5.24 -13.25 -0.69
C LEU A 70 6.47 -13.39 -1.60
N PRO A 71 6.54 -14.38 -2.52
CA PRO A 71 7.67 -14.48 -3.46
C PRO A 71 7.79 -13.31 -4.45
N GLN A 72 6.71 -12.55 -4.68
CA GLN A 72 6.68 -11.40 -5.58
C GLN A 72 7.11 -10.09 -4.92
N MET A 73 7.20 -10.04 -3.59
CA MET A 73 7.52 -8.80 -2.86
C MET A 73 8.83 -8.13 -3.31
N PRO A 74 9.92 -8.85 -3.62
CA PRO A 74 11.14 -8.22 -4.17
C PRO A 74 10.88 -7.52 -5.51
N ALA A 75 10.09 -8.13 -6.40
CA ALA A 75 9.73 -7.53 -7.68
C ALA A 75 8.82 -6.30 -7.50
N PHE A 76 7.84 -6.36 -6.59
CA PHE A 76 7.00 -5.22 -6.26
C PHE A 76 7.82 -4.06 -5.67
N HIS A 77 8.79 -4.35 -4.81
CA HIS A 77 9.69 -3.32 -4.27
C HIS A 77 10.56 -2.69 -5.37
N ALA A 78 11.18 -3.50 -6.25
CA ALA A 78 11.95 -2.98 -7.38
C ALA A 78 11.08 -2.09 -8.30
N ARG A 79 9.83 -2.48 -8.52
CA ARG A 79 8.86 -1.68 -9.28
C ARG A 79 8.52 -0.38 -8.56
N ALA A 80 8.34 -0.39 -7.23
CA ALA A 80 8.08 0.81 -6.43
C ALA A 80 9.24 1.81 -6.55
N LEU A 81 10.49 1.36 -6.43
CA LEU A 81 11.68 2.19 -6.62
C LEU A 81 11.74 2.83 -8.01
N SER A 82 11.48 2.04 -9.06
CA SER A 82 11.49 2.52 -10.44
C SER A 82 10.38 3.54 -10.70
N LEU A 83 9.16 3.28 -10.21
CA LEU A 83 8.03 4.19 -10.38
C LEU A 83 8.19 5.47 -9.56
N ALA A 84 8.65 5.38 -8.32
CA ALA A 84 8.94 6.54 -7.46
C ALA A 84 9.96 7.46 -8.11
N THR A 85 11.03 6.89 -8.68
CA THR A 85 12.05 7.65 -9.43
C THR A 85 11.45 8.35 -10.66
N ALA A 86 10.56 7.70 -11.38
CA ALA A 86 9.92 8.28 -12.56
C ALA A 86 8.95 9.41 -12.18
N LEU A 87 8.11 9.21 -11.16
CA LEU A 87 7.14 10.19 -10.67
C LEU A 87 7.82 11.40 -10.02
N GLY A 88 8.92 11.20 -9.30
CA GLY A 88 9.68 12.28 -8.69
C GLY A 88 10.33 13.27 -9.67
N ARG A 89 10.32 12.96 -10.99
CA ARG A 89 10.77 13.88 -12.05
C ARG A 89 9.68 14.85 -12.50
N ILE A 90 8.43 14.62 -12.11
CA ILE A 90 7.31 15.51 -12.45
C ILE A 90 7.44 16.80 -11.61
N PRO A 91 7.48 17.98 -12.22
CA PRO A 91 7.60 19.24 -11.48
C PRO A 91 6.49 19.41 -10.44
N GLY A 92 6.89 19.74 -9.21
CA GLY A 92 5.97 19.94 -8.09
C GLY A 92 5.51 18.68 -7.37
N VAL A 93 5.81 17.50 -7.88
CA VAL A 93 5.53 16.22 -7.21
C VAL A 93 6.65 15.90 -6.22
N ALA A 94 6.29 15.45 -5.02
CA ALA A 94 7.24 14.92 -4.04
C ALA A 94 6.92 13.47 -3.70
N ILE A 95 7.94 12.68 -3.47
CA ILE A 95 7.86 11.26 -3.10
C ILE A 95 8.39 11.09 -1.68
N VAL A 96 7.69 10.31 -0.86
CA VAL A 96 8.11 10.05 0.52
C VAL A 96 7.93 8.57 0.86
N PRO A 97 8.99 7.87 1.29
CA PRO A 97 10.39 8.33 1.27
C PRO A 97 10.93 8.44 -0.17
N ASP A 98 11.99 9.21 -0.40
CA ASP A 98 12.60 9.40 -1.72
C ASP A 98 12.93 8.07 -2.41
N ALA A 99 13.43 7.10 -1.64
CA ALA A 99 13.58 5.71 -2.05
C ALA A 99 12.62 4.85 -1.21
N PRO A 100 11.56 4.29 -1.80
CA PRO A 100 10.65 3.39 -1.10
C PRO A 100 11.37 2.24 -0.39
N HIS A 101 11.02 2.02 0.89
CA HIS A 101 11.60 0.93 1.70
C HIS A 101 10.86 -0.40 1.54
N CYS A 102 9.68 -0.36 0.94
CA CYS A 102 8.84 -1.52 0.64
C CYS A 102 8.10 -1.29 -0.68
N ASN A 103 7.08 -2.08 -0.96
CA ASN A 103 6.27 -1.93 -2.17
C ASN A 103 5.24 -0.79 -2.10
N ALA A 104 5.33 0.11 -1.13
CA ALA A 104 4.43 1.26 -0.98
C ALA A 104 5.21 2.54 -0.67
N PHE A 105 4.68 3.67 -1.14
CA PHE A 105 5.22 5.00 -0.91
C PHE A 105 4.12 6.06 -1.04
N GLN A 106 4.38 7.24 -0.51
CA GLN A 106 3.47 8.38 -0.62
C GLN A 106 3.91 9.29 -1.76
N ILE A 107 2.93 9.82 -2.48
CA ILE A 107 3.11 10.87 -3.48
C ILE A 107 2.33 12.10 -3.05
N TYR A 108 2.95 13.26 -3.14
CA TYR A 108 2.37 14.56 -2.83
C TYR A 108 2.18 15.35 -4.12
N LEU A 109 0.94 15.77 -4.35
CA LEU A 109 0.50 16.47 -5.56
C LEU A 109 0.15 17.93 -5.22
N PRO A 110 0.65 18.92 -5.98
CA PRO A 110 0.44 20.34 -5.70
C PRO A 110 -0.95 20.82 -6.19
N ALA A 111 -2.01 20.29 -5.60
CA ALA A 111 -3.39 20.65 -5.91
C ALA A 111 -4.31 20.44 -4.71
N ASP A 112 -5.48 21.08 -4.73
CA ASP A 112 -6.52 20.87 -3.73
C ASP A 112 -7.17 19.50 -3.88
N ILE A 113 -7.55 18.91 -2.77
CA ILE A 113 -8.14 17.56 -2.74
C ILE A 113 -9.43 17.48 -3.57
N ALA A 114 -10.32 18.48 -3.50
CA ALA A 114 -11.57 18.47 -4.25
C ALA A 114 -11.35 18.55 -5.76
N ALA A 115 -10.35 19.32 -6.20
CA ALA A 115 -9.97 19.41 -7.60
C ALA A 115 -9.38 18.08 -8.10
N LEU A 116 -8.51 17.43 -7.28
CA LEU A 116 -7.96 16.11 -7.62
C LEU A 116 -9.01 15.01 -7.65
N GLU A 117 -9.96 14.99 -6.73
CA GLU A 117 -11.05 14.01 -6.73
C GLU A 117 -11.91 14.13 -7.98
N THR A 118 -12.28 15.36 -8.36
CA THR A 118 -13.05 15.62 -9.58
C THR A 118 -12.27 15.20 -10.83
N ALA A 119 -11.03 15.66 -10.95
CA ALA A 119 -10.17 15.34 -12.10
C ALA A 119 -9.86 13.83 -12.19
N HIS A 120 -9.69 13.15 -11.05
CA HIS A 120 -9.42 11.72 -11.01
C HIS A 120 -10.62 10.89 -11.50
N LEU A 121 -11.84 11.29 -11.14
CA LEU A 121 -13.04 10.64 -11.65
C LEU A 121 -13.17 10.80 -13.16
N GLU A 122 -12.95 12.00 -13.70
CA GLU A 122 -12.96 12.26 -15.13
C GLU A 122 -11.86 11.51 -15.87
N LEU A 123 -10.65 11.48 -15.29
CA LEU A 123 -9.53 10.71 -15.82
C LEU A 123 -9.88 9.22 -15.89
N ALA A 124 -10.44 8.66 -14.82
CA ALA A 124 -10.84 7.26 -14.77
C ALA A 124 -11.90 6.92 -15.83
N CYS A 125 -12.90 7.79 -16.02
CA CYS A 125 -13.92 7.63 -17.06
C CYS A 125 -13.33 7.65 -18.47
N SER A 126 -12.31 8.49 -18.71
CA SER A 126 -11.73 8.66 -20.05
C SER A 126 -10.61 7.67 -20.39
N SER A 127 -9.89 7.15 -19.38
CA SER A 127 -8.76 6.23 -19.56
C SER A 127 -9.07 4.78 -19.21
N SER A 128 -10.19 4.52 -18.51
CA SER A 128 -10.50 3.22 -17.89
C SER A 128 -9.45 2.77 -16.85
N VAL A 129 -8.70 3.71 -16.27
CA VAL A 129 -7.69 3.47 -15.24
C VAL A 129 -8.08 4.18 -13.96
N TRP A 130 -8.23 3.41 -12.86
CA TRP A 130 -8.38 3.96 -11.53
C TRP A 130 -6.99 4.08 -10.89
N LEU A 131 -6.41 5.28 -10.93
CA LEU A 131 -4.99 5.48 -10.65
C LEU A 131 -4.65 5.44 -9.16
N PHE A 132 -5.50 6.06 -8.31
CA PHE A 132 -5.28 6.21 -6.87
C PHE A 132 -6.46 5.71 -6.04
N GLY A 133 -6.18 5.10 -4.89
CA GLY A 133 -7.23 4.59 -4.00
C GLY A 133 -7.98 5.69 -3.27
N ARG A 134 -7.28 6.71 -2.78
CA ARG A 134 -7.85 7.86 -2.05
C ARG A 134 -6.87 9.02 -2.02
N PHE A 135 -7.40 10.22 -1.84
CA PHE A 135 -6.64 11.42 -1.53
C PHE A 135 -6.77 11.78 -0.05
N VAL A 136 -5.74 12.40 0.51
CA VAL A 136 -5.67 12.83 1.91
C VAL A 136 -5.17 14.27 1.95
N SER A 137 -5.90 15.15 2.62
CA SER A 137 -5.46 16.53 2.84
C SER A 137 -4.21 16.57 3.72
N THR A 138 -3.32 17.51 3.45
CA THR A 138 -2.16 17.77 4.29
C THR A 138 -2.33 19.03 5.12
N ALA A 139 -1.39 19.31 6.02
CA ALA A 139 -1.36 20.57 6.76
C ALA A 139 -1.01 21.78 5.86
N LEU A 140 -0.50 21.54 4.66
CA LEU A 140 -0.16 22.60 3.70
C LEU A 140 -1.32 22.79 2.72
N PRO A 141 -1.79 24.05 2.51
CA PRO A 141 -2.81 24.34 1.50
C PRO A 141 -2.32 23.97 0.11
N LYS A 142 -3.22 23.49 -0.72
CA LYS A 142 -2.92 23.08 -2.10
C LYS A 142 -1.84 21.99 -2.22
N LEU A 143 -1.73 21.16 -1.21
CA LEU A 143 -0.87 19.98 -1.24
C LEU A 143 -1.66 18.78 -0.75
N THR A 144 -1.86 17.83 -1.61
CA THR A 144 -2.64 16.61 -1.33
C THR A 144 -1.73 15.41 -1.40
N MET A 145 -1.89 14.47 -0.47
CA MET A 145 -1.15 13.22 -0.42
C MET A 145 -2.02 12.07 -0.90
N THR A 146 -1.41 11.12 -1.58
CA THR A 146 -1.98 9.78 -1.80
C THR A 146 -0.90 8.72 -1.66
N GLU A 147 -1.29 7.49 -1.33
CA GLU A 147 -0.39 6.35 -1.23
C GLU A 147 -0.49 5.49 -2.50
N ILE A 148 0.66 5.07 -3.00
CA ILE A 148 0.78 4.07 -4.05
C ILE A 148 1.28 2.77 -3.41
N SER A 149 0.53 1.70 -3.60
CA SER A 149 0.93 0.34 -3.20
C SER A 149 1.06 -0.52 -4.44
N ILE A 150 2.27 -1.02 -4.69
CA ILE A 150 2.55 -1.89 -5.83
C ILE A 150 2.13 -3.32 -5.51
N GLY A 151 1.30 -3.87 -6.36
CA GLY A 151 0.85 -5.25 -6.38
C GLY A 151 0.66 -5.69 -7.83
N THR A 152 0.02 -6.84 -8.04
CA THR A 152 -0.20 -7.42 -9.38
C THR A 152 -0.95 -6.49 -10.35
N ALA A 153 -1.86 -5.65 -9.85
CA ALA A 153 -2.57 -4.68 -10.70
C ALA A 153 -1.63 -3.63 -11.33
N ALA A 154 -0.49 -3.34 -10.69
CA ALA A 154 0.50 -2.39 -11.22
C ALA A 154 1.35 -2.95 -12.37
N GLU A 155 1.26 -4.25 -12.65
CA GLU A 155 2.00 -4.89 -13.75
C GLU A 155 1.43 -4.53 -15.12
N SER A 156 0.16 -4.14 -15.19
CA SER A 156 -0.51 -3.79 -16.44
C SER A 156 -0.12 -2.42 -17.01
N LEU A 157 0.51 -1.54 -16.22
CA LEU A 157 0.86 -0.17 -16.62
C LEU A 157 2.37 0.04 -16.59
N GLY A 158 2.94 0.60 -17.65
CA GLY A 158 4.33 1.03 -17.70
C GLY A 158 4.60 2.30 -16.87
N ASN A 159 5.86 2.58 -16.50
CA ASN A 159 6.21 3.80 -15.77
C ASN A 159 5.82 5.07 -16.55
N GLU A 160 6.10 5.09 -17.83
CA GLU A 160 5.81 6.25 -18.72
C GLU A 160 4.30 6.50 -18.80
N GLU A 161 3.50 5.45 -18.85
CA GLU A 161 2.06 5.54 -18.86
C GLU A 161 1.52 6.11 -17.55
N VAL A 162 1.99 5.61 -16.40
CA VAL A 162 1.61 6.14 -15.08
C VAL A 162 2.02 7.61 -14.94
N VAL A 163 3.25 7.97 -15.36
CA VAL A 163 3.72 9.36 -15.37
C VAL A 163 2.81 10.26 -16.23
N SER A 164 2.46 9.80 -17.43
CA SER A 164 1.55 10.53 -18.33
C SER A 164 0.16 10.74 -17.71
N LEU A 165 -0.38 9.71 -17.05
CA LEU A 165 -1.67 9.80 -16.36
C LEU A 165 -1.62 10.76 -15.16
N VAL A 166 -0.54 10.77 -14.40
CA VAL A 166 -0.36 11.71 -13.27
C VAL A 166 -0.23 13.15 -13.77
N VAL A 167 0.54 13.39 -14.82
CA VAL A 167 0.64 14.74 -15.43
C VAL A 167 -0.72 15.22 -15.90
N ARG A 168 -1.44 14.38 -16.64
CA ARG A 168 -2.80 14.70 -17.11
C ARG A 168 -3.77 14.96 -15.95
N LEU A 169 -3.71 14.18 -14.88
CA LEU A 169 -4.51 14.41 -13.68
C LEU A 169 -4.25 15.80 -13.08
N MET A 170 -2.98 16.19 -12.96
CA MET A 170 -2.60 17.50 -12.42
C MET A 170 -3.06 18.65 -13.33
N GLU A 171 -2.96 18.51 -14.65
CA GLU A 171 -3.46 19.48 -15.62
C GLU A 171 -4.99 19.64 -15.51
N MET A 172 -5.72 18.54 -15.43
CA MET A 172 -7.17 18.55 -15.23
C MET A 172 -7.56 19.18 -13.91
N ALA A 173 -6.86 18.86 -12.82
CA ALA A 173 -7.11 19.45 -11.50
C ALA A 173 -6.84 20.96 -11.46
N ALA A 174 -5.85 21.44 -12.21
CA ALA A 174 -5.55 22.88 -12.34
C ALA A 174 -6.64 23.63 -13.14
N ALA A 175 -7.43 22.95 -13.95
CA ALA A 175 -8.53 23.54 -14.73
C ALA A 175 -9.87 23.57 -13.96
N VAL A 176 -9.95 22.92 -12.81
CA VAL A 176 -11.13 22.97 -11.92
C VAL A 176 -11.19 24.35 -11.28
N PRO A 177 -12.30 25.09 -11.39
CA PRO A 177 -12.43 26.45 -10.89
C PRO A 177 -12.41 26.55 -9.36
#